data_8ce75e64b7aa14c123dd38375740ef10
#
_entry.id   8ce75e64b7aa14c123dd38375740ef10
#
_cell.length_a   1.000
_cell.length_b   1.000
_cell.length_c   1.000
_cell.angle_alpha   90.00
_cell.angle_beta   90.00
_cell.angle_gamma   90.00
#
_symmetry.space_group_name_H-M   'P 1'
#
loop_
_entity.id
_entity.type
_entity.pdbx_description
1 polymer ?
#
loop_
_entity_poly.entity_id
_entity_poly.type
_entity_poly.pdbx_seq_one_letter_code
_entity_poly.pdbx_strand_id
1 'polypeptide(L)'
;MKVILCGDKIGWRPDVTKIIVLITDAPQHISGDGIVGGMWRPYDHTCRLEPGQSAWVSPPPQAMVYPSLEYDYPSLSDINYWLDQKQMTL
;
A
#
# COMPACT_ATOMS: atom_id res chain seq x y z
N MET A 1 1.44 -0.54 -1.79
CA MET A 1 2.13 0.14 -0.66
C MET A 1 2.12 -0.66 0.64
N LYS A 2 1.09 -1.44 0.92
CA LYS A 2 1.03 -2.29 2.12
C LYS A 2 2.24 -3.20 2.29
N VAL A 3 2.70 -3.81 1.20
CA VAL A 3 3.88 -4.70 1.24
C VAL A 3 5.13 -3.96 1.72
N ILE A 4 5.26 -2.70 1.39
CA ILE A 4 6.42 -1.88 1.76
C ILE A 4 6.30 -1.36 3.19
N LEU A 5 5.14 -0.80 3.56
CA LEU A 5 4.96 -0.13 4.84
C LEU A 5 4.56 -1.04 5.99
N CYS A 6 3.91 -2.18 5.69
CA CYS A 6 3.46 -3.13 6.70
C CYS A 6 4.46 -4.26 6.92
N GLY A 7 5.74 -3.94 7.00
CA GLY A 7 6.82 -4.92 7.06
C GLY A 7 6.73 -5.88 8.23
N ASP A 8 6.24 -5.42 9.39
CA ASP A 8 6.03 -6.25 10.57
C ASP A 8 4.93 -7.31 10.36
N LYS A 9 3.97 -7.02 9.48
CA LYS A 9 2.89 -7.95 9.15
C LYS A 9 3.30 -8.93 8.03
N ILE A 10 4.21 -8.51 7.17
CA ILE A 10 4.75 -9.35 6.09
C ILE A 10 5.76 -10.35 6.64
N GLY A 11 6.53 -9.97 7.66
CA GLY A 11 7.56 -10.82 8.24
C GLY A 11 8.88 -10.81 7.47
N TRP A 12 9.25 -9.65 6.91
CA TRP A 12 10.58 -9.52 6.30
C TRP A 12 11.68 -9.91 7.28
N ARG A 13 12.60 -10.77 6.84
CA ARG A 13 13.78 -11.08 7.64
C ARG A 13 14.78 -9.91 7.59
N PRO A 14 15.50 -9.63 8.69
CA PRO A 14 16.55 -8.61 8.68
C PRO A 14 17.74 -9.06 7.84
N ASP A 15 18.51 -8.09 7.34
CA ASP A 15 19.79 -8.30 6.66
C ASP A 15 19.72 -9.22 5.44
N VAL A 16 18.59 -9.24 4.73
CA VAL A 16 18.41 -9.99 3.48
C VAL A 16 18.02 -9.06 2.36
N THR A 17 18.30 -9.47 1.13
CA THR A 17 17.80 -8.77 -0.05
C THR A 17 16.27 -8.94 -0.12
N LYS A 18 15.56 -7.82 -0.24
CA LYS A 18 14.10 -7.80 -0.31
C LYS A 18 13.69 -7.46 -1.73
N ILE A 19 13.03 -8.40 -2.39
CA ILE A 19 12.59 -8.25 -3.78
C ILE A 19 11.08 -8.38 -3.81
N ILE A 20 10.42 -7.43 -4.47
CA ILE A 20 8.99 -7.46 -4.72
C ILE A 20 8.80 -7.72 -6.21
N VAL A 21 7.98 -8.70 -6.55
CA VAL A 21 7.59 -8.98 -7.93
C VAL A 21 6.11 -8.64 -8.08
N LEU A 22 5.83 -7.64 -8.91
CA LEU A 22 4.47 -7.22 -9.21
C LEU A 22 3.99 -7.91 -10.49
N ILE A 23 2.94 -8.72 -10.37
CA ILE A 23 2.33 -9.41 -11.50
C ILE A 23 0.93 -8.86 -11.68
N THR A 24 0.69 -8.16 -12.78
CA THR A 24 -0.58 -7.51 -13.06
C THR A 24 -0.80 -7.36 -14.55
N ASP A 25 -2.05 -7.26 -14.96
CA ASP A 25 -2.46 -7.02 -16.35
C ASP A 25 -3.04 -5.61 -16.56
N ALA A 26 -2.95 -4.75 -15.54
CA ALA A 26 -3.51 -3.41 -15.58
C ALA A 26 -2.56 -2.42 -14.88
N PRO A 27 -2.58 -1.14 -15.26
CA PRO A 27 -1.83 -0.12 -14.54
C PRO A 27 -2.39 0.07 -13.13
N GLN A 28 -1.51 0.38 -12.20
CA GLN A 28 -1.91 0.70 -10.84
C GLN A 28 -2.55 2.10 -10.76
N HIS A 29 -3.38 2.28 -9.74
CA HIS A 29 -3.83 3.62 -9.38
C HIS A 29 -2.70 4.41 -8.74
N ILE A 30 -2.70 5.72 -8.96
CA ILE A 30 -1.71 6.64 -8.42
C ILE A 30 -2.40 7.82 -7.74
N SER A 31 -1.61 8.68 -7.11
CA SER A 31 -2.11 9.90 -6.48
C SER A 31 -2.96 10.72 -7.47
N GLY A 32 -4.14 11.12 -7.03
CA GLY A 32 -5.16 11.80 -7.82
C GLY A 32 -6.31 10.88 -8.24
N ASP A 33 -6.08 9.60 -8.39
CA ASP A 33 -7.13 8.65 -8.85
C ASP A 33 -8.21 8.42 -7.79
N GLY A 34 -7.88 8.63 -6.52
CA GLY A 34 -8.81 8.39 -5.42
C GLY A 34 -9.94 9.40 -5.34
N ILE A 35 -9.78 10.57 -5.93
CA ILE A 35 -10.77 11.67 -5.87
C ILE A 35 -12.11 11.21 -6.45
N VAL A 36 -12.10 10.43 -7.52
CA VAL A 36 -13.32 9.91 -8.14
C VAL A 36 -14.10 9.01 -7.19
N GLY A 37 -13.42 8.30 -6.31
CA GLY A 37 -14.02 7.45 -5.29
C GLY A 37 -14.27 8.14 -3.95
N GLY A 38 -14.03 9.44 -3.86
CA GLY A 38 -14.23 10.21 -2.63
C GLY A 38 -13.07 10.13 -1.64
N MET A 39 -11.91 9.66 -2.05
CA MET A 39 -10.72 9.58 -1.22
C MET A 39 -9.92 10.87 -1.36
N TRP A 40 -10.17 11.84 -0.46
CA TRP A 40 -9.68 13.20 -0.58
C TRP A 40 -8.36 13.46 0.15
N ARG A 41 -8.09 12.68 1.20
CA ARG A 41 -6.89 12.93 2.01
C ARG A 41 -5.65 12.42 1.29
N PRO A 42 -4.57 13.21 1.25
CA PRO A 42 -3.31 12.73 0.69
C PRO A 42 -2.82 11.49 1.44
N TYR A 43 -2.10 10.62 0.74
CA TYR A 43 -1.51 9.44 1.34
C TYR A 43 -0.57 9.82 2.48
N ASP A 44 -0.74 9.21 3.65
CA ASP A 44 -0.05 9.62 4.88
C ASP A 44 1.17 8.75 5.23
N HIS A 45 1.59 7.87 4.32
CA HIS A 45 2.77 7.01 4.49
C HIS A 45 2.69 6.07 5.69
N THR A 46 1.49 5.71 6.12
CA THR A 46 1.26 4.82 7.25
C THR A 46 0.79 3.46 6.79
N CYS A 47 1.22 2.39 7.48
CA CYS A 47 0.66 1.07 7.29
C CYS A 47 -0.80 1.07 7.79
N ARG A 48 -1.75 0.90 6.87
CA ARG A 48 -3.17 0.85 7.18
C ARG A 48 -3.76 -0.47 6.73
N LEU A 49 -4.15 -1.27 7.70
CA LEU A 49 -4.87 -2.51 7.47
C LEU A 49 -6.23 -2.42 8.14
N GLU A 50 -7.24 -2.92 7.46
CA GLU A 50 -8.58 -3.00 8.00
C GLU A 50 -8.65 -4.07 9.10
N PRO A 51 -9.57 -3.95 10.09
CA PRO A 51 -9.70 -4.93 11.16
C PRO A 51 -9.83 -6.37 10.61
N GLY A 52 -9.00 -7.27 11.12
CA GLY A 52 -8.98 -8.66 10.69
C GLY A 52 -8.31 -8.93 9.35
N GLN A 53 -7.81 -7.90 8.66
CA GLN A 53 -7.16 -8.02 7.37
C GLN A 53 -5.65 -8.20 7.54
N SER A 54 -5.06 -9.10 6.73
CA SER A 54 -3.61 -9.18 6.56
C SER A 54 -3.17 -8.33 5.38
N ALA A 55 -1.86 -8.14 5.23
CA ALA A 55 -1.31 -7.39 4.10
C ALA A 55 -1.59 -8.04 2.73
N TRP A 56 -1.92 -9.30 2.72
CA TRP A 56 -2.15 -10.09 1.51
C TRP A 56 -3.62 -10.16 1.08
N VAL A 57 -4.54 -9.80 1.96
CA VAL A 57 -5.97 -10.00 1.75
C VAL A 57 -6.61 -8.69 1.34
N SER A 58 -7.43 -8.75 0.30
CA SER A 58 -8.25 -7.61 -0.10
C SER A 58 -9.35 -7.36 0.93
N PRO A 59 -9.84 -6.10 1.06
CA PRO A 59 -10.98 -5.83 1.92
C PRO A 59 -12.19 -6.68 1.54
N PRO A 60 -13.01 -7.09 2.50
CA PRO A 60 -14.25 -7.81 2.19
C PRO A 60 -15.21 -6.90 1.41
N PRO A 61 -16.10 -7.48 0.58
CA PRO A 61 -17.00 -6.70 -0.28
C PRO A 61 -18.16 -6.02 0.43
N GLN A 62 -18.25 -6.08 1.75
CA GLN A 62 -19.30 -5.38 2.50
C GLN A 62 -19.11 -3.87 2.42
N ALA A 63 -20.21 -3.14 2.41
CA ALA A 63 -20.21 -1.68 2.40
C ALA A 63 -19.83 -1.12 3.77
N MET A 64 -18.59 -1.31 4.17
CA MET A 64 -18.03 -0.74 5.40
C MET A 64 -17.05 0.37 5.03
N VAL A 65 -17.00 1.41 5.89
CA VAL A 65 -16.01 2.46 5.77
C VAL A 65 -14.75 2.02 6.49
N TYR A 66 -13.68 1.82 5.74
CA TYR A 66 -12.38 1.48 6.29
C TYR A 66 -11.46 2.70 6.31
N PRO A 67 -10.54 2.81 7.28
CA PRO A 67 -9.60 3.94 7.30
C PRO A 67 -8.79 4.11 6.01
N SER A 68 -8.47 3.01 5.32
CA SER A 68 -7.74 3.06 4.06
C SER A 68 -8.53 3.71 2.92
N LEU A 69 -9.86 3.81 3.04
CA LEU A 69 -10.72 4.43 2.03
C LEU A 69 -10.83 5.96 2.20
N GLU A 70 -10.22 6.53 3.22
CA GLU A 70 -10.18 7.98 3.42
C GLU A 70 -9.00 8.63 2.69
N TYR A 71 -7.98 7.86 2.37
CA TYR A 71 -6.72 8.35 1.83
C TYR A 71 -6.58 7.99 0.36
N ASP A 72 -6.08 8.95 -0.40
CA ASP A 72 -5.75 8.76 -1.82
C ASP A 72 -4.60 7.75 -1.98
N TYR A 73 -4.36 7.33 -3.21
CA TYR A 73 -3.26 6.44 -3.55
C TYR A 73 -1.92 7.16 -3.45
N PRO A 74 -0.83 6.43 -3.20
CA PRO A 74 0.50 7.03 -3.20
C PRO A 74 0.94 7.42 -4.62
N SER A 75 1.79 8.43 -4.71
CA SER A 75 2.43 8.78 -5.97
C SER A 75 3.56 7.78 -6.29
N LEU A 76 4.03 7.80 -7.53
CA LEU A 76 5.18 6.98 -7.90
C LEU A 76 6.45 7.43 -7.16
N SER A 77 6.58 8.72 -6.89
CA SER A 77 7.70 9.23 -6.09
C SER A 77 7.63 8.77 -4.64
N ASP A 78 6.43 8.66 -4.07
CA ASP A 78 6.24 8.08 -2.71
C ASP A 78 6.69 6.63 -2.68
N ILE A 79 6.30 5.84 -3.67
CA ILE A 79 6.68 4.43 -3.75
C ILE A 79 8.19 4.29 -3.87
N ASN A 80 8.82 5.07 -4.75
CA ASN A 80 10.27 5.04 -4.93
C ASN A 80 11.01 5.45 -3.65
N TYR A 81 10.52 6.48 -2.98
CA TYR A 81 11.10 6.93 -1.71
C TYR A 81 11.10 5.80 -0.67
N TRP A 82 9.97 5.13 -0.49
CA TRP A 82 9.85 4.08 0.53
C TRP A 82 10.57 2.80 0.16
N LEU A 83 10.63 2.46 -1.13
CA LEU A 83 11.47 1.34 -1.58
C LEU A 83 12.93 1.58 -1.21
N ASP A 84 13.41 2.80 -1.43
CA ASP A 84 14.78 3.18 -1.08
C ASP A 84 14.99 3.15 0.43
N GLN A 85 14.10 3.76 1.21
CA GLN A 85 14.19 3.80 2.67
C GLN A 85 14.16 2.41 3.30
N LYS A 86 13.40 1.48 2.75
CA LYS A 86 13.27 0.11 3.23
C LYS A 86 14.27 -0.85 2.59
N GLN A 87 15.12 -0.36 1.70
CA GLN A 87 16.10 -1.17 0.97
C GLN A 87 15.44 -2.35 0.25
N MET A 88 14.39 -2.07 -0.49
CA MET A 88 13.63 -3.04 -1.28
C MET A 88 13.79 -2.76 -2.77
N THR A 89 13.75 -3.82 -3.57
CA THR A 89 13.77 -3.75 -5.03
C THR A 89 12.43 -4.24 -5.57
N LEU A 90 11.88 -3.47 -6.49
CA LEU A 90 10.64 -3.84 -7.18
C LEU A 90 10.95 -4.40 -8.57
#